data_a4d577c908653ae2cf8b40f45be4f57e
#
_entry.id   a4d577c908653ae2cf8b40f45be4f57e
#
_cell.length_a   1.000
_cell.length_b   1.000
_cell.length_c   1.000
_cell.angle_alpha   90.00
_cell.angle_beta   90.00
_cell.angle_gamma   90.00
#
_symmetry.space_group_name_H-M   'P 1'
#
loop_
_entity.id
_entity.type
_entity.pdbx_description
1 polymer ?
#
loop_
_entity_poly.entity_id
_entity_poly.type
_entity_poly.pdbx_seq_one_letter_code
_entity_poly.pdbx_strand_id
1 'polypeptide(L)'
;MSLEQLLGDEADSLLNHTATAFPSDLLTLPGPDVIDDVFRDSDRSPTVLRNLGTLYNTGRLAGTGYVSILPVDQGIEHSAGASFAKFPAYFDPARLCDLAIAADCNAIATTLGGLGIVSRRYVHRIPFLVKLNHNNFLNYPNTYDQVMFSQVRQAGDLGAVGVGATIYFGSEGADRQIIEVSQAFAEAHRLGMFTVLWCYLRNPAFKQADTDYHVSADLTGQANHLGVTIEADIIKQKQPENNGGYNALSFGKTDPLVYSQLTTDHPIDLTRWQVVNCYAGRIPLINSGGESKGADDLAQAVRTAVVNKRAGGAGLIVGRKAFQRPTDEGAALIHAIQDVYLDSSVTIA
;
A
#
# COMPACT_ATOMS: atom_id res chain seq x y z
N MET A 1 7.28 -22.39 11.25
CA MET A 1 8.52 -21.65 11.51
C MET A 1 8.22 -20.52 12.45
N SER A 2 9.08 -20.24 13.45
CA SER A 2 8.89 -19.07 14.31
C SER A 2 9.20 -17.77 13.55
N LEU A 3 8.80 -16.64 14.13
CA LEU A 3 9.09 -15.33 13.53
C LEU A 3 10.59 -15.10 13.38
N GLU A 4 11.37 -15.44 14.42
CA GLU A 4 12.83 -15.32 14.41
C GLU A 4 13.47 -16.19 13.32
N GLN A 5 12.96 -17.41 13.09
CA GLN A 5 13.45 -18.28 12.03
C GLN A 5 13.20 -17.70 10.64
N LEU A 6 12.08 -17.00 10.44
CA LEU A 6 11.76 -16.34 9.17
C LEU A 6 12.60 -15.08 8.94
N LEU A 7 12.96 -14.37 10.00
CA LEU A 7 13.79 -13.15 9.93
C LEU A 7 15.29 -13.47 9.88
N GLY A 8 15.71 -14.67 10.30
CA GLY A 8 17.11 -15.11 10.27
C GLY A 8 18.03 -14.17 11.05
N ASP A 9 19.15 -13.81 10.46
CA ASP A 9 20.18 -12.97 11.10
C ASP A 9 19.70 -11.55 11.41
N GLU A 10 18.62 -11.08 10.79
CA GLU A 10 18.05 -9.76 11.07
C GLU A 10 17.06 -9.77 12.26
N ALA A 11 16.74 -10.93 12.84
CA ALA A 11 15.68 -11.06 13.85
C ALA A 11 15.89 -10.13 15.06
N ASP A 12 17.07 -10.17 15.67
CA ASP A 12 17.39 -9.33 16.82
C ASP A 12 17.30 -7.84 16.47
N SER A 13 17.93 -7.43 15.38
CA SER A 13 17.89 -6.06 14.89
C SER A 13 16.47 -5.58 14.63
N LEU A 14 15.64 -6.35 13.92
CA LEU A 14 14.30 -5.94 13.56
C LEU A 14 13.31 -5.98 14.74
N LEU A 15 13.44 -6.93 15.67
CA LEU A 15 12.49 -7.10 16.77
C LEU A 15 12.81 -6.23 17.99
N ASN A 16 14.09 -5.87 18.20
CA ASN A 16 14.52 -5.11 19.38
C ASN A 16 14.94 -3.66 19.11
N HIS A 17 14.88 -3.21 17.84
CA HIS A 17 15.19 -1.82 17.49
C HIS A 17 14.30 -0.82 18.23
N THR A 18 14.85 0.32 18.61
CA THR A 18 14.12 1.47 19.16
C THR A 18 14.32 2.68 18.25
N ALA A 19 13.26 3.21 17.71
CA ALA A 19 13.29 4.35 16.79
C ALA A 19 13.41 5.66 17.57
N THR A 20 14.62 6.02 17.96
CA THR A 20 14.90 7.23 18.75
C THR A 20 14.92 8.51 17.91
N ALA A 21 15.20 8.41 16.60
CA ALA A 21 15.24 9.56 15.70
C ALA A 21 13.87 10.25 15.58
N PHE A 22 12.80 9.47 15.58
CA PHE A 22 11.43 9.98 15.62
C PHE A 22 10.58 9.09 16.55
N PRO A 23 10.42 9.48 17.82
CA PRO A 23 9.71 8.69 18.82
C PRO A 23 8.25 8.43 18.49
N SER A 24 7.74 7.29 18.93
CA SER A 24 6.37 6.85 18.62
C SER A 24 5.28 7.69 19.29
N ASP A 25 5.58 8.38 20.38
CA ASP A 25 4.67 9.30 21.08
C ASP A 25 4.33 10.58 20.29
N LEU A 26 5.10 10.86 19.23
CA LEU A 26 4.82 11.94 18.28
C LEU A 26 3.92 11.51 17.12
N LEU A 27 3.49 10.24 17.09
CA LEU A 27 2.69 9.67 16.00
C LEU A 27 1.27 9.35 16.45
N THR A 28 0.34 9.46 15.52
CA THR A 28 -0.93 8.74 15.61
C THR A 28 -0.70 7.31 15.12
N LEU A 29 -0.93 6.33 15.98
CA LEU A 29 -0.62 4.93 15.71
C LEU A 29 -1.87 4.14 15.32
N PRO A 30 -1.73 3.06 14.52
CA PRO A 30 -2.82 2.13 14.26
C PRO A 30 -3.36 1.53 15.56
N GLY A 31 -4.67 1.47 15.67
CA GLY A 31 -5.36 0.92 16.84
C GLY A 31 -6.82 0.57 16.54
N PRO A 32 -7.51 -0.11 17.47
CA PRO A 32 -8.89 -0.55 17.27
C PRO A 32 -9.86 0.59 17.03
N ASP A 33 -9.57 1.77 17.56
CA ASP A 33 -10.43 2.95 17.51
C ASP A 33 -10.02 3.92 16.37
N VAL A 34 -9.33 3.43 15.33
CA VAL A 34 -8.80 4.22 14.21
C VAL A 34 -9.83 5.15 13.55
N ILE A 35 -11.10 4.75 13.50
CA ILE A 35 -12.16 5.60 12.92
C ILE A 35 -12.43 6.80 13.82
N ASP A 36 -12.51 6.58 15.13
CA ASP A 36 -12.78 7.63 16.11
C ASP A 36 -11.57 8.51 16.37
N ASP A 37 -10.38 7.93 16.41
CA ASP A 37 -9.14 8.66 16.72
C ASP A 37 -8.58 9.45 15.53
N VAL A 38 -8.85 8.99 14.30
CA VAL A 38 -8.26 9.57 13.08
C VAL A 38 -9.31 10.26 12.20
N PHE A 39 -10.33 9.49 11.79
CA PHE A 39 -11.21 9.94 10.71
C PHE A 39 -12.43 10.74 11.17
N ARG A 40 -12.94 10.51 12.40
CA ARG A 40 -14.11 11.23 12.93
C ARG A 40 -13.95 12.75 12.91
N ASP A 41 -12.77 13.24 13.24
CA ASP A 41 -12.48 14.67 13.32
C ASP A 41 -11.95 15.25 11.99
N SER A 42 -12.03 14.46 10.90
CA SER A 42 -11.75 14.92 9.54
C SER A 42 -13.03 15.45 8.87
N ASP A 43 -12.90 15.89 7.63
CA ASP A 43 -14.05 16.34 6.80
C ASP A 43 -14.77 15.16 6.10
N ARG A 44 -14.49 13.92 6.46
CA ARG A 44 -15.11 12.72 5.87
C ARG A 44 -16.57 12.61 6.26
N SER A 45 -17.44 12.38 5.25
CA SER A 45 -18.87 12.20 5.49
C SER A 45 -19.15 10.92 6.31
N PRO A 46 -20.30 10.83 7.03
CA PRO A 46 -20.69 9.62 7.75
C PRO A 46 -20.69 8.36 6.87
N THR A 47 -20.92 8.48 5.57
CA THR A 47 -20.89 7.36 4.63
C THR A 47 -19.45 6.90 4.37
N VAL A 48 -18.50 7.82 4.24
CA VAL A 48 -17.06 7.48 4.15
C VAL A 48 -16.61 6.79 5.43
N LEU A 49 -16.97 7.33 6.61
CA LEU A 49 -16.62 6.72 7.90
C LEU A 49 -17.17 5.31 8.03
N ARG A 50 -18.43 5.07 7.61
CA ARG A 50 -19.03 3.73 7.58
C ARG A 50 -18.25 2.78 6.67
N ASN A 51 -17.84 3.23 5.49
CA ASN A 51 -17.09 2.40 4.53
C ASN A 51 -15.65 2.14 4.98
N LEU A 52 -14.99 3.11 5.62
CA LEU A 52 -13.74 2.88 6.35
C LEU A 52 -13.95 1.86 7.49
N GLY A 53 -15.02 2.02 8.27
CA GLY A 53 -15.39 1.04 9.30
C GLY A 53 -15.60 -0.36 8.71
N THR A 54 -16.19 -0.48 7.52
CA THR A 54 -16.32 -1.76 6.82
C THR A 54 -14.94 -2.36 6.49
N LEU A 55 -14.01 -1.56 5.98
CA LEU A 55 -12.64 -2.00 5.71
C LEU A 55 -11.93 -2.51 6.98
N TYR A 56 -11.94 -1.70 8.04
CA TYR A 56 -11.21 -2.01 9.29
C TYR A 56 -11.86 -3.10 10.14
N ASN A 57 -13.12 -3.44 9.89
CA ASN A 57 -13.86 -4.48 10.62
C ASN A 57 -14.15 -5.73 9.78
N THR A 58 -13.46 -5.91 8.65
CA THR A 58 -13.54 -7.12 7.83
C THR A 58 -12.23 -7.90 7.89
N GLY A 59 -12.33 -9.22 7.75
CA GLY A 59 -11.18 -10.11 7.66
C GLY A 59 -10.49 -10.38 9.00
N ARG A 60 -9.34 -11.05 8.91
CA ARG A 60 -8.60 -11.54 10.08
C ARG A 60 -8.02 -10.43 10.97
N LEU A 61 -7.75 -9.26 10.38
CA LEU A 61 -7.25 -8.09 11.10
C LEU A 61 -8.38 -7.15 11.59
N ALA A 62 -9.64 -7.60 11.54
CA ALA A 62 -10.78 -6.80 11.97
C ALA A 62 -10.61 -6.28 13.40
N GLY A 63 -10.89 -4.98 13.61
CA GLY A 63 -10.84 -4.34 14.91
C GLY A 63 -9.44 -4.10 15.48
N THR A 64 -8.38 -4.24 14.67
CA THR A 64 -6.99 -4.00 15.12
C THR A 64 -6.42 -2.65 14.69
N GLY A 65 -7.05 -1.98 13.73
CA GLY A 65 -6.49 -0.80 13.06
C GLY A 65 -5.47 -1.13 11.96
N TYR A 66 -5.19 -2.41 11.73
CA TYR A 66 -4.34 -2.86 10.62
C TYR A 66 -5.19 -3.42 9.48
N VAL A 67 -4.64 -3.37 8.26
CA VAL A 67 -5.31 -3.89 7.06
C VAL A 67 -4.40 -4.80 6.24
N SER A 68 -5.00 -5.84 5.67
CA SER A 68 -4.42 -6.77 4.71
C SER A 68 -5.27 -6.74 3.44
N ILE A 69 -4.71 -6.23 2.34
CA ILE A 69 -5.44 -6.05 1.08
C ILE A 69 -4.81 -6.93 0.00
N LEU A 70 -5.63 -7.65 -0.76
CA LEU A 70 -5.19 -8.37 -1.96
C LEU A 70 -5.38 -7.49 -3.20
N PRO A 71 -4.29 -6.97 -3.83
CA PRO A 71 -4.40 -6.23 -5.08
C PRO A 71 -4.43 -7.19 -6.26
N VAL A 72 -5.40 -7.02 -7.13
CA VAL A 72 -5.61 -7.83 -8.35
C VAL A 72 -5.84 -6.95 -9.58
N ASP A 73 -5.15 -5.80 -9.63
CA ASP A 73 -5.06 -4.89 -10.77
C ASP A 73 -3.95 -5.27 -11.77
N GLN A 74 -3.30 -6.40 -11.54
CA GLN A 74 -2.34 -6.99 -12.47
C GLN A 74 -3.04 -7.41 -13.77
N GLY A 75 -2.26 -7.46 -14.83
CA GLY A 75 -2.80 -7.60 -16.18
C GLY A 75 -2.91 -6.24 -16.88
N ILE A 76 -2.78 -5.14 -16.15
CA ILE A 76 -2.66 -3.77 -16.66
C ILE A 76 -1.35 -3.13 -16.20
N GLU A 77 -1.06 -3.13 -14.89
CA GLU A 77 0.22 -2.60 -14.34
C GLU A 77 1.43 -3.46 -14.71
N HIS A 78 1.21 -4.74 -14.95
CA HIS A 78 2.13 -5.72 -15.53
C HIS A 78 1.33 -6.54 -16.52
N SER A 79 1.96 -7.14 -17.53
CA SER A 79 1.21 -7.93 -18.51
C SER A 79 0.44 -9.07 -17.83
N ALA A 80 -0.73 -9.40 -18.36
CA ALA A 80 -1.57 -10.48 -17.83
C ALA A 80 -0.81 -11.82 -17.83
N GLY A 81 -0.03 -12.08 -18.88
CA GLY A 81 0.81 -13.27 -18.96
C GLY A 81 1.86 -13.33 -17.86
N ALA A 82 2.59 -12.24 -17.62
CA ALA A 82 3.58 -12.19 -16.54
C ALA A 82 2.95 -12.34 -15.15
N SER A 83 1.71 -11.89 -14.99
CA SER A 83 0.99 -11.94 -13.71
C SER A 83 0.42 -13.32 -13.42
N PHE A 84 -0.24 -13.96 -14.40
CA PHE A 84 -1.09 -15.13 -14.16
C PHE A 84 -0.61 -16.42 -14.83
N ALA A 85 0.39 -16.40 -15.73
CA ALA A 85 0.82 -17.60 -16.43
C ALA A 85 1.31 -18.73 -15.52
N LYS A 86 1.92 -18.38 -14.36
CA LYS A 86 2.38 -19.38 -13.37
C LYS A 86 1.20 -20.14 -12.74
N PHE A 87 0.04 -19.50 -12.60
CA PHE A 87 -1.18 -20.10 -12.08
C PHE A 87 -2.41 -19.60 -12.88
N PRO A 88 -2.69 -20.21 -14.05
CA PRO A 88 -3.66 -19.71 -15.03
C PRO A 88 -5.10 -19.59 -14.53
N ALA A 89 -5.48 -20.30 -13.47
CA ALA A 89 -6.80 -20.17 -12.87
C ALA A 89 -7.13 -18.72 -12.48
N TYR A 90 -6.13 -17.90 -12.15
CA TYR A 90 -6.30 -16.51 -11.74
C TYR A 90 -6.50 -15.51 -12.90
N PHE A 91 -6.56 -15.97 -14.15
CA PHE A 91 -7.15 -15.16 -15.22
C PHE A 91 -8.66 -14.93 -15.00
N ASP A 92 -9.33 -15.81 -14.21
CA ASP A 92 -10.71 -15.61 -13.77
C ASP A 92 -10.74 -14.75 -12.50
N PRO A 93 -11.33 -13.52 -12.52
CA PRO A 93 -11.44 -12.66 -11.33
C PRO A 93 -12.14 -13.32 -10.14
N ALA A 94 -13.04 -14.29 -10.38
CA ALA A 94 -13.71 -15.01 -9.31
C ALA A 94 -12.72 -15.82 -8.46
N ARG A 95 -11.69 -16.39 -9.06
CA ARG A 95 -10.66 -17.14 -8.34
C ARG A 95 -9.78 -16.24 -7.47
N LEU A 96 -9.57 -15.00 -7.89
CA LEU A 96 -8.88 -14.01 -7.08
C LEU A 96 -9.73 -13.57 -5.87
N CYS A 97 -11.05 -13.47 -6.04
CA CYS A 97 -11.96 -13.25 -4.91
C CYS A 97 -11.97 -14.45 -3.95
N ASP A 98 -11.98 -15.68 -4.46
CA ASP A 98 -11.90 -16.89 -3.63
C ASP A 98 -10.60 -16.92 -2.81
N LEU A 99 -9.45 -16.52 -3.40
CA LEU A 99 -8.19 -16.38 -2.68
C LEU A 99 -8.27 -15.33 -1.57
N ALA A 100 -8.78 -14.13 -1.88
CA ALA A 100 -8.89 -13.05 -0.88
C ALA A 100 -9.77 -13.45 0.32
N ILE A 101 -10.85 -14.20 0.05
CA ILE A 101 -11.74 -14.72 1.11
C ILE A 101 -11.05 -15.84 1.88
N ALA A 102 -10.37 -16.78 1.21
CA ALA A 102 -9.62 -17.84 1.87
C ALA A 102 -8.48 -17.32 2.75
N ALA A 103 -7.87 -16.20 2.35
CA ALA A 103 -6.83 -15.51 3.10
C ALA A 103 -7.40 -14.54 4.15
N ASP A 104 -8.72 -14.45 4.26
CA ASP A 104 -9.42 -13.59 5.21
C ASP A 104 -8.91 -12.14 5.18
N CYS A 105 -8.78 -11.58 3.95
CA CYS A 105 -8.32 -10.21 3.73
C CYS A 105 -9.38 -9.19 4.15
N ASN A 106 -8.94 -7.97 4.53
CA ASN A 106 -9.85 -6.85 4.80
C ASN A 106 -10.56 -6.35 3.54
N ALA A 107 -9.88 -6.42 2.38
CA ALA A 107 -10.45 -5.99 1.11
C ALA A 107 -9.70 -6.59 -0.08
N ILE A 108 -10.31 -6.46 -1.25
CA ILE A 108 -9.70 -6.74 -2.55
C ILE A 108 -9.66 -5.45 -3.38
N ALA A 109 -8.48 -5.11 -3.92
CA ALA A 109 -8.31 -4.00 -4.85
C ALA A 109 -8.31 -4.55 -6.28
N THR A 110 -9.26 -4.11 -7.12
CA THR A 110 -9.46 -4.67 -8.45
C THR A 110 -9.67 -3.58 -9.51
N THR A 111 -9.77 -3.98 -10.77
CA THR A 111 -10.18 -3.10 -11.87
C THR A 111 -11.70 -3.00 -11.95
N LEU A 112 -12.23 -1.98 -12.64
CA LEU A 112 -13.67 -1.85 -12.85
C LEU A 112 -14.24 -3.09 -13.59
N GLY A 113 -13.55 -3.55 -14.63
CA GLY A 113 -13.98 -4.74 -15.37
C GLY A 113 -13.97 -6.01 -14.53
N GLY A 114 -12.96 -6.17 -13.66
CA GLY A 114 -12.90 -7.28 -12.70
C GLY A 114 -14.08 -7.26 -11.74
N LEU A 115 -14.37 -6.09 -11.12
CA LEU A 115 -15.54 -5.95 -10.24
C LEU A 115 -16.85 -6.21 -10.97
N GLY A 116 -17.00 -5.69 -12.19
CA GLY A 116 -18.22 -5.86 -12.99
C GLY A 116 -18.62 -7.31 -13.22
N ILE A 117 -17.64 -8.20 -13.36
CA ILE A 117 -17.89 -9.64 -13.56
C ILE A 117 -18.28 -10.33 -12.23
N VAL A 118 -17.77 -9.87 -11.09
CA VAL A 118 -17.89 -10.60 -9.80
C VAL A 118 -18.81 -9.93 -8.78
N SER A 119 -19.20 -8.66 -8.97
CA SER A 119 -19.84 -7.83 -7.94
C SER A 119 -21.05 -8.50 -7.28
N ARG A 120 -22.02 -9.00 -8.05
CA ARG A 120 -23.24 -9.62 -7.53
C ARG A 120 -22.98 -10.84 -6.63
N ARG A 121 -21.87 -11.55 -6.89
CA ARG A 121 -21.51 -12.76 -6.15
C ARG A 121 -20.69 -12.48 -4.90
N TYR A 122 -19.90 -11.38 -4.88
CA TYR A 122 -18.87 -11.23 -3.87
C TYR A 122 -18.96 -9.94 -3.06
N VAL A 123 -19.65 -8.88 -3.52
CA VAL A 123 -19.66 -7.57 -2.85
C VAL A 123 -20.20 -7.62 -1.41
N HIS A 124 -21.06 -8.58 -1.09
CA HIS A 124 -21.57 -8.80 0.25
C HIS A 124 -20.68 -9.71 1.12
N ARG A 125 -19.58 -10.23 0.58
CA ARG A 125 -18.67 -11.18 1.25
C ARG A 125 -17.33 -10.56 1.60
N ILE A 126 -16.86 -9.62 0.80
CA ILE A 126 -15.59 -8.92 0.99
C ILE A 126 -15.71 -7.50 0.42
N PRO A 127 -15.17 -6.47 1.11
CA PRO A 127 -15.12 -5.12 0.59
C PRO A 127 -14.26 -5.01 -0.68
N PHE A 128 -14.73 -4.22 -1.64
CA PHE A 128 -13.98 -3.91 -2.85
C PHE A 128 -13.53 -2.47 -2.90
N LEU A 129 -12.31 -2.24 -3.34
CA LEU A 129 -11.87 -0.96 -3.87
C LEU A 129 -11.47 -1.09 -5.34
N VAL A 130 -11.86 -0.10 -6.15
CA VAL A 130 -11.57 -0.08 -7.58
C VAL A 130 -10.41 0.86 -7.84
N LYS A 131 -9.35 0.35 -8.45
CA LYS A 131 -8.27 1.19 -8.95
C LYS A 131 -8.71 1.84 -10.27
N LEU A 132 -8.75 3.19 -10.27
CA LEU A 132 -9.37 3.99 -11.33
C LEU A 132 -8.45 4.18 -12.55
N ASN A 133 -7.14 4.34 -12.31
CA ASN A 133 -6.16 4.61 -13.35
C ASN A 133 -5.08 3.54 -13.43
N HIS A 134 -4.51 3.40 -14.61
CA HIS A 134 -3.50 2.40 -14.91
C HIS A 134 -2.50 2.93 -15.94
N ASN A 135 -1.29 2.37 -15.93
CA ASN A 135 -0.34 2.54 -17.02
C ASN A 135 -0.86 1.80 -18.28
N ASN A 136 -0.90 2.49 -19.42
CA ASN A 136 -1.16 1.81 -20.69
C ASN A 136 0.09 1.02 -21.09
N PHE A 137 0.10 -0.26 -20.73
CA PHE A 137 1.27 -1.12 -20.85
C PHE A 137 1.64 -1.46 -22.31
N LEU A 138 0.77 -1.16 -23.28
CA LEU A 138 1.03 -1.35 -24.71
C LEU A 138 1.72 -0.14 -25.36
N ASN A 139 1.82 1.00 -24.67
CA ASN A 139 2.58 2.14 -25.18
C ASN A 139 4.07 1.81 -25.21
N TYR A 140 4.71 2.03 -26.37
CA TYR A 140 6.13 1.82 -26.54
C TYR A 140 6.79 3.04 -27.25
N PRO A 141 7.84 3.62 -26.69
CA PRO A 141 8.39 3.34 -25.35
C PRO A 141 7.37 3.65 -24.23
N ASN A 142 7.47 2.93 -23.11
CA ASN A 142 6.60 3.19 -21.96
C ASN A 142 7.00 4.52 -21.29
N THR A 143 6.07 5.46 -21.24
CA THR A 143 6.28 6.78 -20.64
C THR A 143 5.90 6.82 -19.16
N TYR A 144 5.50 5.68 -18.58
CA TYR A 144 5.03 5.60 -17.19
C TYR A 144 3.86 6.56 -16.92
N ASP A 145 2.97 6.71 -17.88
CA ASP A 145 1.77 7.52 -17.70
C ASP A 145 0.64 6.70 -17.09
N GLN A 146 -0.09 7.33 -16.18
CA GLN A 146 -1.30 6.76 -15.57
C GLN A 146 -2.51 7.41 -16.25
N VAL A 147 -3.35 6.59 -16.82
CA VAL A 147 -4.54 7.00 -17.58
C VAL A 147 -5.79 6.53 -16.82
N MET A 148 -6.83 7.36 -16.74
CA MET A 148 -8.10 6.98 -16.13
C MET A 148 -8.82 5.95 -17.00
N PHE A 149 -9.02 4.74 -16.46
CA PHE A 149 -9.73 3.63 -17.11
C PHE A 149 -11.19 3.52 -16.65
N SER A 150 -11.55 4.20 -15.56
CA SER A 150 -12.88 4.14 -14.98
C SER A 150 -13.23 5.42 -14.22
N GLN A 151 -14.52 5.60 -14.00
CA GLN A 151 -15.07 6.71 -13.24
C GLN A 151 -15.47 6.25 -11.83
N VAL A 152 -15.38 7.15 -10.87
CA VAL A 152 -15.73 6.90 -9.46
C VAL A 152 -17.16 6.39 -9.31
N ARG A 153 -18.12 7.04 -9.99
CA ARG A 153 -19.54 6.64 -9.95
C ARG A 153 -19.75 5.19 -10.40
N GLN A 154 -19.08 4.75 -11.47
CA GLN A 154 -19.19 3.37 -11.95
C GLN A 154 -18.74 2.36 -10.88
N ALA A 155 -17.68 2.68 -10.13
CA ALA A 155 -17.21 1.83 -9.04
C ALA A 155 -18.25 1.74 -7.91
N GLY A 156 -18.83 2.88 -7.50
CA GLY A 156 -19.90 2.93 -6.49
C GLY A 156 -21.15 2.17 -6.91
N ASP A 157 -21.59 2.32 -8.16
CA ASP A 157 -22.78 1.62 -8.70
C ASP A 157 -22.60 0.10 -8.71
N LEU A 158 -21.36 -0.41 -8.76
CA LEU A 158 -21.02 -1.83 -8.65
C LEU A 158 -20.80 -2.31 -7.20
N GLY A 159 -20.93 -1.41 -6.20
CA GLY A 159 -20.84 -1.74 -4.78
C GLY A 159 -19.43 -1.64 -4.18
N ALA A 160 -18.50 -0.92 -4.82
CA ALA A 160 -17.22 -0.60 -4.21
C ALA A 160 -17.42 0.32 -3.00
N VAL A 161 -16.65 0.07 -1.91
CA VAL A 161 -16.64 0.89 -0.70
C VAL A 161 -15.50 1.92 -0.72
N GLY A 162 -14.55 1.75 -1.62
CA GLY A 162 -13.42 2.65 -1.82
C GLY A 162 -12.94 2.66 -3.26
N VAL A 163 -12.12 3.64 -3.59
CA VAL A 163 -11.41 3.73 -4.86
C VAL A 163 -9.93 3.93 -4.62
N GLY A 164 -9.12 3.58 -5.60
CA GLY A 164 -7.69 3.82 -5.55
C GLY A 164 -7.17 4.40 -6.86
N ALA A 165 -6.02 5.03 -6.79
CA ALA A 165 -5.32 5.52 -7.96
C ALA A 165 -3.81 5.42 -7.77
N THR A 166 -3.05 5.45 -8.84
CA THR A 166 -1.60 5.64 -8.82
C THR A 166 -1.26 7.03 -9.33
N ILE A 167 -0.33 7.69 -8.67
CA ILE A 167 0.40 8.81 -9.24
C ILE A 167 1.86 8.39 -9.38
N TYR A 168 2.41 8.57 -10.57
CA TYR A 168 3.83 8.44 -10.83
C TYR A 168 4.49 9.82 -10.68
N PHE A 169 4.73 10.20 -9.43
CA PHE A 169 5.39 11.47 -9.11
C PHE A 169 6.77 11.56 -9.79
N GLY A 170 7.04 12.72 -10.35
CA GLY A 170 8.28 12.98 -11.11
C GLY A 170 8.27 12.48 -12.56
N SER A 171 7.21 11.81 -13.03
CA SER A 171 7.03 11.51 -14.45
C SER A 171 6.57 12.74 -15.21
N GLU A 172 6.71 12.72 -16.53
CA GLU A 172 6.24 13.79 -17.42
C GLU A 172 4.72 14.05 -17.27
N GLY A 173 3.94 13.02 -17.02
CA GLY A 173 2.49 13.12 -16.80
C GLY A 173 2.07 13.41 -15.36
N ALA A 174 2.98 13.63 -14.42
CA ALA A 174 2.67 13.73 -13.00
C ALA A 174 1.66 14.84 -12.66
N ASP A 175 1.81 16.03 -13.22
CA ASP A 175 0.93 17.17 -12.93
C ASP A 175 -0.52 16.89 -13.36
N ARG A 176 -0.72 16.29 -14.54
CA ARG A 176 -2.04 15.87 -15.00
C ARG A 176 -2.62 14.77 -14.10
N GLN A 177 -1.80 13.78 -13.72
CA GLN A 177 -2.23 12.71 -12.81
C GLN A 177 -2.66 13.26 -11.45
N ILE A 178 -1.95 14.25 -10.90
CA ILE A 178 -2.32 14.91 -9.64
C ILE A 178 -3.71 15.57 -9.77
N ILE A 179 -3.95 16.31 -10.85
CA ILE A 179 -5.23 16.98 -11.10
C ILE A 179 -6.36 15.96 -11.23
N GLU A 180 -6.19 14.94 -12.07
CA GLU A 180 -7.21 13.91 -12.30
C GLU A 180 -7.53 13.11 -11.03
N VAL A 181 -6.51 12.72 -10.26
CA VAL A 181 -6.69 11.94 -9.05
C VAL A 181 -7.30 12.78 -7.92
N SER A 182 -6.90 14.04 -7.75
CA SER A 182 -7.51 14.90 -6.74
C SER A 182 -9.01 15.14 -7.00
N GLN A 183 -9.39 15.32 -8.27
CA GLN A 183 -10.80 15.43 -8.66
C GLN A 183 -11.57 14.12 -8.41
N ALA A 184 -10.96 12.97 -8.73
CA ALA A 184 -11.56 11.67 -8.48
C ALA A 184 -11.72 11.38 -6.98
N PHE A 185 -10.76 11.77 -6.13
CA PHE A 185 -10.83 11.60 -4.69
C PHE A 185 -11.92 12.49 -4.07
N ALA A 186 -12.02 13.75 -4.49
CA ALA A 186 -13.11 14.63 -4.08
C ALA A 186 -14.49 14.04 -4.47
N GLU A 187 -14.62 13.46 -5.68
CA GLU A 187 -15.86 12.78 -6.08
C GLU A 187 -16.12 11.52 -5.24
N ALA A 188 -15.09 10.74 -4.93
CA ALA A 188 -15.21 9.55 -4.09
C ALA A 188 -15.74 9.88 -2.70
N HIS A 189 -15.17 10.88 -2.03
CA HIS A 189 -15.66 11.35 -0.73
C HIS A 189 -17.11 11.84 -0.80
N ARG A 190 -17.46 12.60 -1.85
CA ARG A 190 -18.84 13.04 -2.07
C ARG A 190 -19.81 11.88 -2.26
N LEU A 191 -19.37 10.78 -2.87
CA LEU A 191 -20.16 9.55 -3.06
C LEU A 191 -20.05 8.56 -1.89
N GLY A 192 -19.31 8.91 -0.84
CA GLY A 192 -19.19 8.13 0.38
C GLY A 192 -18.12 7.03 0.34
N MET A 193 -17.23 7.02 -0.64
CA MET A 193 -16.13 6.05 -0.75
C MET A 193 -14.85 6.62 -0.16
N PHE A 194 -14.05 5.76 0.51
CA PHE A 194 -12.70 6.10 0.93
C PHE A 194 -11.71 5.99 -0.23
N THR A 195 -10.52 6.57 -0.05
CA THR A 195 -9.50 6.67 -1.10
C THR A 195 -8.18 6.05 -0.70
N VAL A 196 -7.51 5.38 -1.64
CA VAL A 196 -6.17 4.80 -1.47
C VAL A 196 -5.25 5.29 -2.58
N LEU A 197 -4.12 5.89 -2.24
CA LEU A 197 -3.15 6.34 -3.25
C LEU A 197 -1.91 5.47 -3.27
N TRP A 198 -1.57 4.93 -4.45
CA TRP A 198 -0.28 4.35 -4.77
C TRP A 198 0.69 5.49 -5.08
N CYS A 199 1.51 5.88 -4.10
CA CYS A 199 2.46 6.98 -4.19
C CYS A 199 3.79 6.50 -4.76
N TYR A 200 3.90 6.40 -6.07
CA TYR A 200 5.12 5.92 -6.69
C TYR A 200 5.90 7.05 -7.38
N LEU A 201 7.21 6.90 -7.39
CA LEU A 201 8.10 7.77 -8.15
C LEU A 201 8.40 7.13 -9.50
N ARG A 202 8.44 7.94 -10.56
CA ARG A 202 8.90 7.53 -11.87
C ARG A 202 9.53 8.72 -12.58
N ASN A 203 10.86 8.69 -12.66
CA ASN A 203 11.63 9.65 -13.41
C ASN A 203 12.89 8.95 -13.94
N PRO A 204 13.18 8.96 -15.25
CA PRO A 204 14.37 8.31 -15.77
C PRO A 204 15.67 8.78 -15.10
N ALA A 205 15.75 10.07 -14.69
CA ALA A 205 16.91 10.62 -14.01
C ALA A 205 17.10 10.11 -12.57
N PHE A 206 16.09 9.46 -11.96
CA PHE A 206 16.18 8.91 -10.62
C PHE A 206 16.81 7.52 -10.57
N LYS A 207 17.27 7.00 -11.69
CA LYS A 207 18.10 5.79 -11.73
C LYS A 207 19.45 6.16 -12.33
N GLN A 208 20.51 6.12 -11.50
CA GLN A 208 21.86 6.47 -11.90
C GLN A 208 22.81 5.31 -11.58
N ALA A 209 23.48 4.77 -12.57
CA ALA A 209 24.32 3.58 -12.46
C ALA A 209 23.55 2.44 -11.77
N ASP A 210 24.03 1.96 -10.62
CA ASP A 210 23.43 0.87 -9.86
C ASP A 210 22.48 1.34 -8.75
N THR A 211 22.27 2.66 -8.59
CA THR A 211 21.43 3.23 -7.53
C THR A 211 20.05 3.61 -8.07
N ASP A 212 19.01 3.13 -7.38
CA ASP A 212 17.59 3.45 -7.66
C ASP A 212 17.05 4.45 -6.63
N TYR A 213 17.07 5.74 -6.97
CA TYR A 213 16.56 6.80 -6.10
C TYR A 213 15.03 6.87 -6.00
N HIS A 214 14.29 6.07 -6.79
CA HIS A 214 12.82 5.97 -6.65
C HIS A 214 12.38 5.38 -5.29
N VAL A 215 13.29 4.84 -4.52
CA VAL A 215 13.06 4.31 -3.18
C VAL A 215 13.79 5.09 -2.08
N SER A 216 14.33 6.27 -2.38
CA SER A 216 14.96 7.13 -1.37
C SER A 216 13.97 7.51 -0.27
N ALA A 217 14.44 7.58 0.98
CA ALA A 217 13.59 7.91 2.12
C ALA A 217 12.92 9.29 1.98
N ASP A 218 13.68 10.33 1.62
CA ASP A 218 13.17 11.69 1.45
C ASP A 218 12.22 11.83 0.25
N LEU A 219 12.56 11.21 -0.90
CA LEU A 219 11.71 11.27 -2.10
C LEU A 219 10.40 10.51 -1.90
N THR A 220 10.43 9.32 -1.29
CA THR A 220 9.21 8.56 -1.00
C THR A 220 8.37 9.24 0.09
N GLY A 221 9.02 9.85 1.09
CA GLY A 221 8.36 10.69 2.08
C GLY A 221 7.64 11.87 1.44
N GLN A 222 8.32 12.60 0.53
CA GLN A 222 7.72 13.72 -0.20
C GLN A 222 6.53 13.26 -1.07
N ALA A 223 6.64 12.12 -1.74
CA ALA A 223 5.52 11.55 -2.50
C ALA A 223 4.32 11.24 -1.59
N ASN A 224 4.55 10.68 -0.41
CA ASN A 224 3.49 10.45 0.57
C ASN A 224 2.84 11.76 1.01
N HIS A 225 3.64 12.79 1.28
CA HIS A 225 3.13 14.11 1.70
C HIS A 225 2.28 14.78 0.62
N LEU A 226 2.66 14.64 -0.66
CA LEU A 226 1.81 15.07 -1.78
C LEU A 226 0.50 14.25 -1.83
N GLY A 227 0.57 12.95 -1.59
CA GLY A 227 -0.60 12.07 -1.57
C GLY A 227 -1.62 12.44 -0.49
N VAL A 228 -1.16 12.70 0.73
CA VAL A 228 -2.07 13.13 1.81
C VAL A 228 -2.61 14.54 1.58
N THR A 229 -1.86 15.39 0.88
CA THR A 229 -2.30 16.76 0.52
C THR A 229 -3.50 16.75 -0.44
N ILE A 230 -3.65 15.73 -1.27
CA ILE A 230 -4.82 15.55 -2.16
C ILE A 230 -5.89 14.64 -1.55
N GLU A 231 -5.89 14.51 -0.23
CA GLU A 231 -6.91 13.81 0.57
C GLU A 231 -7.00 12.30 0.35
N ALA A 232 -5.85 11.63 0.14
CA ALA A 232 -5.83 10.17 0.26
C ALA A 232 -6.11 9.75 1.72
N ASP A 233 -7.02 8.79 1.93
CA ASP A 233 -7.32 8.22 3.25
C ASP A 233 -6.32 7.14 3.65
N ILE A 234 -5.67 6.50 2.69
CA ILE A 234 -4.61 5.51 2.90
C ILE A 234 -3.53 5.73 1.85
N ILE A 235 -2.27 5.76 2.29
CA ILE A 235 -1.10 5.81 1.41
C ILE A 235 -0.52 4.42 1.25
N LYS A 236 -0.27 4.03 0.01
CA LYS A 236 0.52 2.85 -0.35
C LYS A 236 1.87 3.25 -0.91
N GLN A 237 2.95 2.75 -0.30
CA GLN A 237 4.32 3.05 -0.71
C GLN A 237 5.21 1.80 -0.70
N LYS A 238 6.34 1.82 -1.41
CA LYS A 238 7.43 0.87 -1.23
C LYS A 238 8.20 1.19 0.04
N GLN A 239 8.82 0.17 0.66
CA GLN A 239 9.77 0.46 1.73
C GLN A 239 10.96 1.26 1.20
N PRO A 240 11.46 2.24 1.96
CA PRO A 240 12.50 3.15 1.51
C PRO A 240 13.91 2.63 1.79
N GLU A 241 14.88 3.27 1.14
CA GLU A 241 16.31 3.05 1.32
C GLU A 241 17.01 4.37 1.68
N ASN A 242 18.13 4.28 2.38
CA ASN A 242 19.05 5.40 2.56
C ASN A 242 20.08 5.39 1.42
N ASN A 243 19.88 6.25 0.42
CA ASN A 243 20.75 6.39 -0.73
C ASN A 243 21.06 7.86 -1.08
N GLY A 244 20.71 8.79 -0.18
CA GLY A 244 21.00 10.21 -0.31
C GLY A 244 19.97 11.04 -1.08
N GLY A 245 19.02 10.42 -1.77
CA GLY A 245 17.85 11.06 -2.38
C GLY A 245 18.11 12.39 -3.11
N TYR A 246 17.43 13.45 -2.68
CA TYR A 246 17.57 14.79 -3.25
C TYR A 246 19.01 15.29 -3.31
N ASN A 247 19.80 15.04 -2.25
CA ASN A 247 21.19 15.51 -2.19
C ASN A 247 22.06 14.79 -3.20
N ALA A 248 21.92 13.48 -3.34
CA ALA A 248 22.68 12.68 -4.31
C ALA A 248 22.31 13.04 -5.75
N LEU A 249 21.03 13.34 -6.01
CA LEU A 249 20.54 13.75 -7.32
C LEU A 249 20.86 15.22 -7.64
N SER A 250 21.37 16.00 -6.69
CA SER A 250 21.56 17.45 -6.83
C SER A 250 20.28 18.17 -7.31
N PHE A 251 19.13 17.68 -6.84
CA PHE A 251 17.80 18.12 -7.27
C PHE A 251 16.95 18.47 -6.04
N GLY A 252 16.15 19.54 -6.16
CA GLY A 252 15.29 19.99 -5.08
C GLY A 252 16.08 20.42 -3.82
N LYS A 253 15.42 20.43 -2.69
CA LYS A 253 16.02 20.71 -1.38
C LYS A 253 15.40 19.79 -0.34
N THR A 254 16.25 19.03 0.36
CA THR A 254 15.88 18.42 1.64
C THR A 254 16.73 19.02 2.74
N ASP A 255 16.20 19.05 3.96
CA ASP A 255 16.99 19.46 5.10
C ASP A 255 18.02 18.34 5.41
N PRO A 256 19.31 18.66 5.65
CA PRO A 256 20.30 17.66 6.04
C PRO A 256 19.91 16.84 7.27
N LEU A 257 19.04 17.37 8.12
CA LEU A 257 18.51 16.67 9.30
C LEU A 257 17.80 15.36 8.95
N VAL A 258 17.20 15.25 7.76
CA VAL A 258 16.50 14.02 7.35
C VAL A 258 17.42 12.81 7.46
N TYR A 259 18.63 12.88 6.91
CA TYR A 259 19.58 11.77 6.94
C TYR A 259 20.58 11.80 8.09
N SER A 260 20.72 12.93 8.81
CA SER A 260 21.67 13.04 9.92
C SER A 260 21.05 12.85 11.30
N GLN A 261 19.72 13.05 11.45
CA GLN A 261 19.04 13.03 12.76
C GLN A 261 17.64 12.38 12.73
N LEU A 262 16.88 12.51 11.62
CA LEU A 262 15.48 12.09 11.55
C LEU A 262 15.29 10.68 10.97
N THR A 263 16.34 10.10 10.39
CA THR A 263 16.41 8.71 9.94
C THR A 263 17.77 8.12 10.32
N THR A 264 17.86 6.81 10.26
CA THR A 264 19.13 6.06 10.31
C THR A 264 19.16 5.11 9.10
N ASP A 265 20.18 4.27 8.98
CA ASP A 265 20.22 3.19 7.98
C ASP A 265 19.25 2.04 8.30
N HIS A 266 18.64 2.06 9.50
CA HIS A 266 17.76 1.00 9.92
C HIS A 266 16.41 1.06 9.16
N PRO A 267 15.89 -0.04 8.59
CA PRO A 267 14.68 -0.03 7.76
C PRO A 267 13.43 0.44 8.51
N ILE A 268 13.36 0.25 9.82
CA ILE A 268 12.26 0.75 10.64
C ILE A 268 12.28 2.28 10.70
N ASP A 269 13.43 2.92 10.91
CA ASP A 269 13.53 4.38 10.95
C ASP A 269 13.24 5.01 9.59
N LEU A 270 13.72 4.40 8.52
CA LEU A 270 13.43 4.85 7.16
C LEU A 270 11.93 4.75 6.84
N THR A 271 11.28 3.64 7.22
CA THR A 271 9.83 3.47 7.03
C THR A 271 9.04 4.38 7.98
N ARG A 272 9.54 4.64 9.20
CA ARG A 272 8.98 5.64 10.13
C ARG A 272 8.94 7.03 9.50
N TRP A 273 9.99 7.41 8.78
CA TRP A 273 9.99 8.68 8.04
C TRP A 273 8.86 8.78 7.01
N GLN A 274 8.50 7.66 6.36
CA GLN A 274 7.33 7.62 5.48
C GLN A 274 6.03 7.82 6.26
N VAL A 275 5.88 7.23 7.45
CA VAL A 275 4.72 7.43 8.34
C VAL A 275 4.63 8.89 8.79
N VAL A 276 5.75 9.51 9.16
CA VAL A 276 5.82 10.93 9.54
C VAL A 276 5.26 11.82 8.42
N ASN A 277 5.61 11.52 7.15
CA ASN A 277 5.12 12.27 5.99
C ASN A 277 3.64 11.98 5.65
N CYS A 278 2.99 11.07 6.35
CA CYS A 278 1.55 10.82 6.31
C CYS A 278 0.83 11.56 7.46
N TYR A 279 1.12 12.86 7.64
CA TYR A 279 0.62 13.69 8.72
C TYR A 279 0.86 13.07 10.11
N ALA A 280 2.12 12.64 10.37
CA ALA A 280 2.52 11.97 11.59
C ALA A 280 1.66 10.73 11.92
N GLY A 281 1.33 9.93 10.90
CA GLY A 281 0.55 8.70 11.04
C GLY A 281 -0.97 8.89 11.04
N ARG A 282 -1.50 10.12 10.97
CA ARG A 282 -2.95 10.36 10.84
C ARG A 282 -3.53 9.74 9.58
N ILE A 283 -2.75 9.69 8.51
CA ILE A 283 -3.13 8.94 7.30
C ILE A 283 -2.37 7.62 7.32
N PRO A 284 -3.06 6.48 7.40
CA PRO A 284 -2.45 5.16 7.46
C PRO A 284 -1.52 4.87 6.27
N LEU A 285 -0.33 4.36 6.56
CA LEU A 285 0.64 3.91 5.56
C LEU A 285 0.60 2.39 5.43
N ILE A 286 0.34 1.88 4.24
CA ILE A 286 0.51 0.46 3.90
C ILE A 286 1.69 0.28 2.95
N ASN A 287 2.47 -0.78 3.14
CA ASN A 287 3.58 -1.06 2.23
C ASN A 287 3.23 -2.14 1.20
N SER A 288 3.93 -2.06 0.06
CA SER A 288 3.82 -3.06 -1.02
C SER A 288 4.54 -4.36 -0.63
N GLY A 289 3.93 -5.51 -0.91
CA GLY A 289 4.56 -6.82 -0.73
C GLY A 289 5.67 -7.16 -1.73
N GLY A 290 5.88 -6.33 -2.76
CA GLY A 290 6.93 -6.54 -3.76
C GLY A 290 6.64 -7.64 -4.78
N GLU A 291 7.66 -7.97 -5.58
CA GLU A 291 7.60 -9.04 -6.58
C GLU A 291 7.80 -10.41 -5.92
N SER A 292 7.28 -11.46 -6.58
CA SER A 292 7.62 -12.83 -6.19
C SER A 292 9.03 -13.16 -6.68
N LYS A 293 9.87 -13.62 -5.75
CA LYS A 293 11.24 -14.10 -6.01
C LYS A 293 11.38 -15.62 -5.77
N GLY A 294 10.29 -16.32 -5.48
CA GLY A 294 10.25 -17.75 -5.29
C GLY A 294 10.40 -18.20 -3.83
N ALA A 295 11.44 -18.97 -3.50
CA ALA A 295 11.58 -19.62 -2.19
C ALA A 295 11.60 -18.64 -1.00
N ASP A 296 12.13 -17.44 -1.17
CA ASP A 296 12.28 -16.44 -0.11
C ASP A 296 11.05 -15.56 0.10
N ASP A 297 9.99 -15.75 -0.68
CA ASP A 297 8.81 -14.88 -0.65
C ASP A 297 8.16 -14.75 0.73
N LEU A 298 8.10 -15.86 1.48
CA LEU A 298 7.51 -15.88 2.81
C LEU A 298 8.35 -15.05 3.80
N ALA A 299 9.64 -15.28 3.85
CA ALA A 299 10.56 -14.55 4.74
C ALA A 299 10.56 -13.06 4.41
N GLN A 300 10.64 -12.69 3.13
CA GLN A 300 10.58 -11.30 2.69
C GLN A 300 9.25 -10.62 3.02
N ALA A 301 8.11 -11.32 2.87
CA ALA A 301 6.81 -10.79 3.18
C ALA A 301 6.63 -10.53 4.69
N VAL A 302 7.08 -11.48 5.52
CA VAL A 302 7.09 -11.36 6.98
C VAL A 302 8.03 -10.23 7.42
N ARG A 303 9.24 -10.16 6.87
CA ARG A 303 10.17 -9.04 7.12
C ARG A 303 9.53 -7.70 6.81
N THR A 304 8.87 -7.58 5.66
CA THR A 304 8.19 -6.34 5.27
C THR A 304 7.09 -5.97 6.26
N ALA A 305 6.33 -6.95 6.76
CA ALA A 305 5.29 -6.74 7.75
C ALA A 305 5.86 -6.27 9.10
N VAL A 306 6.94 -6.89 9.58
CA VAL A 306 7.63 -6.48 10.83
C VAL A 306 8.13 -5.05 10.72
N VAL A 307 8.82 -4.71 9.64
CA VAL A 307 9.32 -3.33 9.42
C VAL A 307 8.17 -2.33 9.37
N ASN A 308 7.09 -2.63 8.62
CA ASN A 308 5.92 -1.74 8.53
C ASN A 308 5.26 -1.55 9.90
N LYS A 309 4.93 -2.64 10.62
CA LYS A 309 4.26 -2.57 11.92
C LYS A 309 5.12 -1.81 12.94
N ARG A 310 6.40 -2.16 13.04
CA ARG A 310 7.30 -1.52 14.01
C ARG A 310 7.59 -0.06 13.69
N ALA A 311 7.52 0.33 12.43
CA ALA A 311 7.60 1.74 12.03
C ALA A 311 6.33 2.55 12.35
N GLY A 312 5.23 1.94 12.74
CA GLY A 312 3.93 2.60 12.92
C GLY A 312 3.06 2.59 11.65
N GLY A 313 3.39 1.76 10.67
CA GLY A 313 2.55 1.54 9.49
C GLY A 313 1.31 0.70 9.82
N ALA A 314 0.30 0.76 8.95
CA ALA A 314 -1.04 0.22 9.19
C ALA A 314 -1.34 -1.05 8.39
N GLY A 315 -0.38 -1.69 7.73
CA GLY A 315 -0.64 -2.93 7.03
C GLY A 315 0.14 -3.13 5.75
N LEU A 316 -0.21 -4.19 5.04
CA LEU A 316 0.37 -4.55 3.75
C LEU A 316 -0.70 -4.76 2.66
N ILE A 317 -0.26 -4.52 1.43
CA ILE A 317 -0.99 -4.89 0.23
C ILE A 317 -0.12 -5.85 -0.60
N VAL A 318 -0.51 -7.12 -0.66
CA VAL A 318 0.30 -8.22 -1.20
C VAL A 318 -0.47 -8.96 -2.28
N GLY A 319 0.03 -8.93 -3.50
CA GLY A 319 -0.60 -9.55 -4.68
C GLY A 319 0.22 -10.70 -5.25
N ARG A 320 1.24 -10.41 -6.09
CA ARG A 320 2.00 -11.40 -6.87
C ARG A 320 2.56 -12.54 -6.03
N LYS A 321 3.06 -12.27 -4.83
CA LYS A 321 3.54 -13.32 -3.91
C LYS A 321 2.43 -14.29 -3.51
N ALA A 322 1.16 -13.86 -3.49
CA ALA A 322 0.03 -14.69 -3.11
C ALA A 322 -0.59 -15.42 -4.32
N PHE A 323 -0.86 -14.72 -5.43
CA PHE A 323 -1.60 -15.35 -6.56
C PHE A 323 -0.69 -16.00 -7.63
N GLN A 324 0.65 -15.98 -7.50
CA GLN A 324 1.54 -16.74 -8.38
C GLN A 324 1.86 -18.15 -7.84
N ARG A 325 0.95 -18.72 -7.03
CA ARG A 325 1.01 -20.04 -6.40
C ARG A 325 -0.40 -20.60 -6.15
N PRO A 326 -0.56 -21.86 -5.76
CA PRO A 326 -1.85 -22.42 -5.37
C PRO A 326 -2.56 -21.60 -4.30
N THR A 327 -3.89 -21.66 -4.27
CA THR A 327 -4.72 -20.82 -3.38
C THR A 327 -4.39 -21.02 -1.89
N ASP A 328 -4.20 -22.26 -1.47
CA ASP A 328 -3.84 -22.61 -0.10
C ASP A 328 -2.46 -22.05 0.32
N GLU A 329 -1.47 -22.14 -0.56
CA GLU A 329 -0.15 -21.56 -0.32
C GLU A 329 -0.20 -20.02 -0.32
N GLY A 330 -0.99 -19.43 -1.21
CA GLY A 330 -1.20 -17.98 -1.27
C GLY A 330 -1.88 -17.45 -0.02
N ALA A 331 -2.92 -18.14 0.45
CA ALA A 331 -3.61 -17.83 1.69
C ALA A 331 -2.69 -17.98 2.90
N ALA A 332 -1.92 -19.08 2.98
CA ALA A 332 -0.94 -19.30 4.06
C ALA A 332 0.11 -18.18 4.13
N LEU A 333 0.60 -17.69 3.00
CA LEU A 333 1.54 -16.56 2.96
C LEU A 333 0.90 -15.28 3.52
N ILE A 334 -0.36 -14.98 3.14
CA ILE A 334 -1.08 -13.82 3.67
C ILE A 334 -1.34 -13.98 5.16
N HIS A 335 -1.71 -15.17 5.63
CA HIS A 335 -1.89 -15.44 7.05
C HIS A 335 -0.61 -15.22 7.85
N ALA A 336 0.55 -15.63 7.35
CA ALA A 336 1.83 -15.37 8.01
C ALA A 336 2.14 -13.87 8.14
N ILE A 337 1.75 -13.06 7.15
CA ILE A 337 1.82 -11.60 7.22
C ILE A 337 0.87 -11.06 8.30
N GLN A 338 -0.36 -11.54 8.32
CA GLN A 338 -1.38 -11.12 9.29
C GLN A 338 -0.98 -11.51 10.73
N ASP A 339 -0.32 -12.67 10.91
CA ASP A 339 0.21 -13.11 12.21
C ASP A 339 1.16 -12.09 12.82
N VAL A 340 2.00 -11.42 12.02
CA VAL A 340 2.86 -10.35 12.50
C VAL A 340 2.05 -9.20 13.11
N TYR A 341 0.94 -8.80 12.47
CA TYR A 341 0.09 -7.71 12.98
C TYR A 341 -0.71 -8.13 14.22
N LEU A 342 -1.07 -9.41 14.34
CA LEU A 342 -1.77 -9.95 15.49
C LEU A 342 -0.85 -10.27 16.67
N ASP A 343 0.44 -10.46 16.43
CA ASP A 343 1.41 -10.77 17.47
C ASP A 343 1.68 -9.53 18.36
N SER A 344 1.20 -9.57 19.59
CA SER A 344 1.37 -8.48 20.57
C SER A 344 2.82 -8.28 21.01
N SER A 345 3.72 -9.25 20.78
CA SER A 345 5.15 -9.10 21.07
C SER A 345 5.88 -8.23 20.04
N VAL A 346 5.35 -8.13 18.82
CA VAL A 346 5.86 -7.22 17.79
C VAL A 346 5.27 -5.82 18.02
N THR A 347 5.89 -5.05 18.89
CA THR A 347 5.47 -3.70 19.26
C THR A 347 5.96 -2.64 18.26
N ILE A 348 5.36 -1.46 18.29
CA ILE A 348 5.86 -0.28 17.57
C ILE A 348 7.16 0.18 18.24
N ALA A 349 8.20 0.47 17.44
CA ALA A 349 9.54 0.80 17.93
C ALA A 349 9.63 2.22 18.53
#